data_8a274eda5cec4dd49a1c695b639bd916
#
_entry.id   8a274eda5cec4dd49a1c695b639bd916
#
_cell.length_a   1.000
_cell.length_b   1.000
_cell.length_c   1.000
_cell.angle_alpha   90.00
_cell.angle_beta   90.00
_cell.angle_gamma   90.00
#
_symmetry.space_group_name_H-M   'P 1'
#
loop_
_entity.id
_entity.type
_entity.pdbx_description
1 polymer ?
#
loop_
_entity_poly.entity_id
_entity_poly.type
_entity_poly.pdbx_seq_one_letter_code
_entity_poly.pdbx_strand_id
1 'polypeptide(L)'
;PYDTPKEIANTAREQEGNSSNAEPDFRIARDGTWFYHGSPILRKSLVKLFSTVLKCGSDGRFWLETPVERVEVSVEDAPFIAVSATQVGCGVNQIIHFRTNLDEVVEAGPEHPIHVAVDPDTGQPAPYVIIRPGLEALIARSVFYDLVLWAEEDTAAGELFLQSKQIRFSLGRFVEEKNQHDANASG
;
A
#
# COMPACT_ATOMS: atom_id res chain seq x y z
N PRO A 1 -3.33 -20.13 -29.55
CA PRO A 1 -2.25 -20.70 -28.77
C PRO A 1 -2.01 -19.76 -27.60
N TYR A 2 -2.19 -20.28 -26.40
CA TYR A 2 -2.11 -19.50 -25.15
C TYR A 2 -0.74 -19.80 -24.54
N ASP A 3 0.12 -18.77 -24.45
CA ASP A 3 1.37 -18.88 -23.71
C ASP A 3 1.05 -19.18 -22.24
N THR A 4 1.50 -20.32 -21.79
CA THR A 4 1.35 -20.76 -20.40
C THR A 4 2.46 -20.11 -19.56
N PRO A 5 2.28 -19.96 -18.23
CA PRO A 5 3.32 -19.43 -17.34
C PRO A 5 4.69 -20.13 -17.45
N LYS A 6 4.71 -21.37 -17.96
CA LYS A 6 5.94 -22.14 -18.23
C LYS A 6 6.77 -21.61 -19.40
N GLU A 7 6.14 -20.99 -20.40
CA GLU A 7 6.87 -20.45 -21.56
C GLU A 7 7.52 -19.11 -21.24
N ILE A 8 6.89 -18.30 -20.38
CA ILE A 8 7.48 -17.05 -19.90
C ILE A 8 8.70 -17.32 -19.02
N ALA A 9 8.63 -18.34 -18.16
CA ALA A 9 9.75 -18.79 -17.33
C ALA A 9 10.93 -19.37 -18.11
N ASN A 10 10.66 -19.95 -19.30
CA ASN A 10 11.70 -20.56 -20.11
C ASN A 10 12.54 -19.52 -20.89
N THR A 11 11.95 -18.36 -21.20
CA THR A 11 12.66 -17.26 -21.88
C THR A 11 13.65 -16.55 -20.94
N ALA A 12 13.36 -16.58 -19.62
CA ALA A 12 14.27 -15.99 -18.61
C ALA A 12 15.52 -16.83 -18.31
N ARG A 13 15.53 -18.13 -18.67
CA ARG A 13 16.65 -19.04 -18.40
C ARG A 13 17.89 -18.83 -19.28
N GLU A 14 17.79 -18.11 -20.39
CA GLU A 14 18.92 -17.93 -21.31
C GLU A 14 19.80 -16.72 -21.01
N GLN A 15 19.53 -15.97 -19.92
CA GLN A 15 20.29 -14.77 -19.56
C GLN A 15 20.96 -14.80 -18.18
N GLU A 16 21.29 -15.98 -17.65
CA GLU A 16 22.17 -16.08 -16.48
C GLU A 16 23.62 -15.77 -16.88
N GLY A 17 23.97 -14.50 -16.90
CA GLY A 17 25.36 -14.12 -17.17
C GLY A 17 25.58 -12.65 -17.48
N ASN A 18 24.97 -11.72 -16.75
CA ASN A 18 25.55 -10.39 -16.61
C ASN A 18 24.93 -9.61 -15.45
N SER A 19 25.55 -9.71 -14.29
CA SER A 19 25.24 -8.90 -13.12
C SER A 19 25.82 -7.51 -13.31
N SER A 20 25.05 -6.55 -13.83
CA SER A 20 25.26 -5.14 -13.58
C SER A 20 24.15 -4.29 -14.23
N ASN A 21 23.31 -3.62 -13.43
CA ASN A 21 22.47 -2.46 -13.80
C ASN A 21 21.34 -2.65 -14.82
N ALA A 22 20.85 -3.85 -15.08
CA ALA A 22 19.61 -4.03 -15.84
C ALA A 22 18.41 -3.86 -14.89
N GLU A 23 17.43 -3.03 -15.28
CA GLU A 23 16.16 -2.95 -14.55
C GLU A 23 15.50 -4.34 -14.51
N PRO A 24 14.89 -4.73 -13.38
CA PRO A 24 14.16 -5.99 -13.29
C PRO A 24 13.09 -6.11 -14.38
N ASP A 25 12.91 -7.31 -14.92
CA ASP A 25 11.93 -7.58 -15.99
C ASP A 25 10.50 -7.23 -15.57
N PHE A 26 10.19 -7.40 -14.29
CA PHE A 26 8.92 -7.01 -13.69
C PHE A 26 9.02 -5.70 -12.93
N ARG A 27 8.05 -4.82 -13.16
CA ARG A 27 7.91 -3.56 -12.44
C ARG A 27 6.46 -3.33 -12.04
N ILE A 28 6.25 -2.84 -10.83
CA ILE A 28 4.95 -2.36 -10.35
C ILE A 28 5.05 -0.85 -10.18
N ALA A 29 4.30 -0.11 -10.97
CA ALA A 29 4.24 1.35 -10.89
C ALA A 29 3.44 1.82 -9.66
N ARG A 30 3.62 3.08 -9.28
CA ARG A 30 2.94 3.71 -8.13
C ARG A 30 1.40 3.63 -8.20
N ASP A 31 0.83 3.60 -9.41
CA ASP A 31 -0.60 3.45 -9.64
C ASP A 31 -1.11 1.99 -9.56
N GLY A 32 -0.22 1.04 -9.26
CA GLY A 32 -0.52 -0.39 -9.19
C GLY A 32 -0.51 -1.12 -10.53
N THR A 33 -0.09 -0.48 -11.62
CA THR A 33 0.06 -1.11 -12.93
C THR A 33 1.30 -1.99 -12.96
N TRP A 34 1.13 -3.23 -13.37
CA TRP A 34 2.23 -4.18 -13.56
C TRP A 34 2.76 -4.13 -14.98
N PHE A 35 4.07 -4.17 -15.10
CA PHE A 35 4.79 -4.19 -16.36
C PHE A 35 5.68 -5.42 -16.45
N TYR A 36 5.85 -5.95 -17.66
CA TYR A 36 6.81 -6.97 -18.01
C TYR A 36 7.60 -6.50 -19.24
N HIS A 37 8.92 -6.45 -19.15
CA HIS A 37 9.82 -5.88 -20.18
C HIS A 37 9.33 -4.52 -20.71
N GLY A 38 8.89 -3.63 -19.83
CA GLY A 38 8.42 -2.30 -20.17
C GLY A 38 6.99 -2.23 -20.74
N SER A 39 6.32 -3.35 -20.97
CA SER A 39 4.95 -3.40 -21.47
C SER A 39 3.94 -3.65 -20.35
N PRO A 40 2.82 -2.91 -20.26
CA PRO A 40 1.83 -3.11 -19.20
C PRO A 40 1.11 -4.45 -19.37
N ILE A 41 0.92 -5.16 -18.26
CA ILE A 41 0.14 -6.40 -18.19
C ILE A 41 -1.33 -6.04 -18.01
N LEU A 42 -2.10 -6.05 -19.08
CA LEU A 42 -3.51 -5.63 -19.07
C LEU A 42 -4.46 -6.71 -18.52
N ARG A 43 -4.03 -7.97 -18.49
CA ARG A 43 -4.87 -9.07 -18.01
C ARG A 43 -4.84 -9.16 -16.48
N LYS A 44 -5.89 -8.65 -15.83
CA LYS A 44 -6.00 -8.63 -14.37
C LYS A 44 -5.86 -10.03 -13.73
N SER A 45 -6.37 -11.09 -14.37
CA SER A 45 -6.23 -12.46 -13.86
C SER A 45 -4.77 -12.93 -13.80
N LEU A 46 -3.94 -12.50 -14.74
CA LEU A 46 -2.51 -12.81 -14.77
C LEU A 46 -1.77 -12.03 -13.66
N VAL A 47 -2.07 -10.76 -13.49
CA VAL A 47 -1.52 -9.94 -12.40
C VAL A 47 -1.90 -10.51 -11.03
N LYS A 48 -3.15 -10.94 -10.85
CA LYS A 48 -3.58 -11.64 -9.63
C LYS A 48 -2.77 -12.91 -9.38
N LEU A 49 -2.52 -13.70 -10.41
CA LEU A 49 -1.70 -14.91 -10.29
C LEU A 49 -0.28 -14.57 -9.83
N PHE A 50 0.38 -13.60 -10.46
CA PHE A 50 1.71 -13.15 -10.04
C PHE A 50 1.72 -12.61 -8.60
N SER A 51 0.70 -11.87 -8.22
CA SER A 51 0.60 -11.33 -6.85
C SER A 51 0.53 -12.42 -5.78
N THR A 52 0.05 -13.63 -6.10
CA THR A 52 0.00 -14.75 -5.13
C THR A 52 1.37 -15.28 -4.76
N VAL A 53 2.36 -15.13 -5.64
CA VAL A 53 3.74 -15.58 -5.44
C VAL A 53 4.70 -14.41 -5.15
N LEU A 54 4.17 -13.20 -5.02
CA LEU A 54 4.94 -12.03 -4.64
C LEU A 54 5.35 -12.13 -3.17
N LYS A 55 6.63 -11.88 -2.90
CA LYS A 55 7.25 -11.86 -1.57
C LYS A 55 8.11 -10.62 -1.40
N CYS A 56 8.21 -10.15 -0.16
CA CYS A 56 9.22 -9.18 0.25
C CYS A 56 10.35 -9.92 0.98
N GLY A 57 11.57 -9.70 0.54
CA GLY A 57 12.75 -10.24 1.20
C GLY A 57 13.12 -9.44 2.45
N SER A 58 13.98 -9.99 3.29
CA SER A 58 14.50 -9.30 4.48
C SER A 58 15.36 -8.06 4.15
N ASP A 59 15.79 -7.95 2.90
CA ASP A 59 16.53 -6.82 2.33
C ASP A 59 15.61 -5.71 1.77
N GLY A 60 14.28 -5.87 1.90
CA GLY A 60 13.28 -4.94 1.39
C GLY A 60 13.02 -5.05 -0.12
N ARG A 61 13.66 -6.00 -0.81
CA ARG A 61 13.43 -6.24 -2.23
C ARG A 61 12.26 -7.18 -2.46
N PHE A 62 11.58 -7.02 -3.59
CA PHE A 62 10.41 -7.81 -3.96
C PHE A 62 10.78 -8.88 -4.99
N TRP A 63 10.13 -10.04 -4.87
CA TRP A 63 10.40 -11.22 -5.67
C TRP A 63 9.11 -11.96 -6.03
N LEU A 64 9.01 -12.43 -7.26
CA LEU A 64 8.11 -13.52 -7.61
C LEU A 64 8.82 -14.83 -7.28
N GLU A 65 8.33 -15.53 -6.28
CA GLU A 65 8.97 -16.74 -5.76
C GLU A 65 8.09 -17.95 -5.96
N THR A 66 8.60 -18.89 -6.75
CA THR A 66 8.01 -20.21 -6.97
C THR A 66 8.98 -21.30 -6.48
N PRO A 67 8.57 -22.57 -6.36
CA PRO A 67 9.47 -23.66 -5.95
C PRO A 67 10.69 -23.85 -6.87
N VAL A 68 10.64 -23.35 -8.10
CA VAL A 68 11.66 -23.59 -9.13
C VAL A 68 12.40 -22.33 -9.57
N GLU A 69 11.88 -21.14 -9.21
CA GLU A 69 12.41 -19.88 -9.74
C GLU A 69 12.12 -18.73 -8.78
N ARG A 70 13.02 -17.73 -8.78
CA ARG A 70 12.89 -16.48 -8.06
C ARG A 70 13.27 -15.32 -8.99
N VAL A 71 12.33 -14.43 -9.27
CA VAL A 71 12.51 -13.29 -10.18
C VAL A 71 12.30 -11.99 -9.43
N GLU A 72 13.24 -11.04 -9.56
CA GLU A 72 13.14 -9.73 -8.92
C GLU A 72 12.04 -8.87 -9.54
N VAL A 73 11.34 -8.10 -8.70
CA VAL A 73 10.31 -7.15 -9.10
C VAL A 73 10.70 -5.77 -8.58
N SER A 74 10.80 -4.79 -9.47
CA SER A 74 10.92 -3.39 -9.07
C SER A 74 9.55 -2.87 -8.65
N VAL A 75 9.43 -2.29 -7.44
CA VAL A 75 8.21 -1.68 -6.92
C VAL A 75 8.50 -0.21 -6.64
N GLU A 76 7.77 0.68 -7.31
CA GLU A 76 8.00 2.13 -7.19
C GLU A 76 7.58 2.71 -5.83
N ASP A 77 6.53 2.16 -5.24
CA ASP A 77 6.01 2.59 -3.94
C ASP A 77 5.50 1.37 -3.15
N ALA A 78 4.25 0.95 -3.37
CA ALA A 78 3.66 -0.22 -2.74
C ALA A 78 3.18 -1.23 -3.79
N PRO A 79 3.24 -2.55 -3.51
CA PRO A 79 2.82 -3.57 -4.47
C PRO A 79 1.32 -3.60 -4.74
N PHE A 80 0.50 -3.02 -3.85
CA PHE A 80 -0.95 -2.95 -3.98
C PHE A 80 -1.45 -1.52 -3.79
N ILE A 81 -2.68 -1.27 -4.26
CA ILE A 81 -3.45 -0.05 -3.98
C ILE A 81 -4.74 -0.44 -3.27
N ALA A 82 -5.03 0.14 -2.12
CA ALA A 82 -6.33 0.03 -1.47
C ALA A 82 -7.30 1.00 -2.16
N VAL A 83 -8.16 0.46 -3.01
CA VAL A 83 -9.05 1.24 -3.89
C VAL A 83 -10.42 1.51 -3.28
N SER A 84 -10.77 0.82 -2.20
CA SER A 84 -11.98 1.11 -1.42
C SER A 84 -11.81 0.70 0.02
N ALA A 85 -12.55 1.39 0.90
CA ALA A 85 -12.73 1.00 2.28
C ALA A 85 -14.23 0.98 2.62
N THR A 86 -14.60 0.15 3.60
CA THR A 86 -15.96 0.13 4.17
C THR A 86 -15.87 0.07 5.68
N GLN A 87 -16.74 0.83 6.33
CA GLN A 87 -16.88 0.86 7.78
C GLN A 87 -18.05 -0.04 8.19
N VAL A 88 -17.83 -0.95 9.10
CA VAL A 88 -18.86 -1.80 9.70
C VAL A 88 -18.86 -1.59 11.21
N GLY A 89 -20.02 -1.36 11.80
CA GLY A 89 -20.13 -1.02 13.22
C GLY A 89 -19.74 0.43 13.51
N CYS A 90 -19.62 0.75 14.79
CA CYS A 90 -19.23 2.09 15.27
C CYS A 90 -18.48 2.01 16.60
N GLY A 91 -17.70 3.04 16.92
CA GLY A 91 -16.92 3.15 18.15
C GLY A 91 -15.99 1.96 18.33
N VAL A 92 -15.97 1.38 19.53
CA VAL A 92 -15.07 0.26 19.88
C VAL A 92 -15.32 -1.02 19.09
N ASN A 93 -16.51 -1.17 18.50
CA ASN A 93 -16.88 -2.33 17.67
C ASN A 93 -16.72 -2.06 16.16
N GLN A 94 -16.13 -0.93 15.80
CA GLN A 94 -15.88 -0.59 14.41
C GLN A 94 -14.85 -1.52 13.79
N ILE A 95 -15.09 -1.93 12.55
CA ILE A 95 -14.18 -2.68 11.71
C ILE A 95 -14.08 -1.98 10.37
N ILE A 96 -12.87 -1.68 9.94
CA ILE A 96 -12.58 -1.11 8.63
C ILE A 96 -12.07 -2.23 7.71
N HIS A 97 -12.78 -2.43 6.59
CA HIS A 97 -12.38 -3.36 5.55
C HIS A 97 -11.75 -2.59 4.40
N PHE A 98 -10.61 -3.03 3.91
CA PHE A 98 -9.99 -2.53 2.70
C PHE A 98 -10.10 -3.54 1.59
N ARG A 99 -10.28 -3.07 0.36
CA ARG A 99 -10.18 -3.88 -0.84
C ARG A 99 -9.09 -3.30 -1.75
N THR A 100 -8.20 -4.17 -2.20
CA THR A 100 -7.12 -3.80 -3.11
C THR A 100 -7.58 -3.76 -4.58
N ASN A 101 -6.75 -3.16 -5.44
CA ASN A 101 -6.89 -3.17 -6.90
C ASN A 101 -6.91 -4.59 -7.49
N LEU A 102 -6.43 -5.59 -6.75
CA LEU A 102 -6.45 -7.00 -7.13
C LEU A 102 -7.55 -7.80 -6.41
N ASP A 103 -8.53 -7.09 -5.82
CA ASP A 103 -9.72 -7.64 -5.14
C ASP A 103 -9.42 -8.44 -3.87
N GLU A 104 -8.24 -8.33 -3.29
CA GLU A 104 -7.94 -8.86 -1.98
C GLU A 104 -8.59 -7.97 -0.92
N VAL A 105 -9.25 -8.59 0.06
CA VAL A 105 -9.95 -7.88 1.14
C VAL A 105 -9.28 -8.21 2.47
N VAL A 106 -8.96 -7.17 3.25
CA VAL A 106 -8.40 -7.29 4.59
C VAL A 106 -9.17 -6.42 5.57
N GLU A 107 -9.15 -6.80 6.84
CA GLU A 107 -9.72 -6.03 7.95
C GLU A 107 -8.60 -5.34 8.72
N ALA A 108 -8.62 -4.01 8.79
CA ALA A 108 -7.64 -3.29 9.59
C ALA A 108 -7.64 -3.78 11.04
N GLY A 109 -6.48 -4.11 11.55
CA GLY A 109 -6.31 -4.75 12.85
C GLY A 109 -4.85 -5.09 13.13
N PRO A 110 -4.57 -5.99 14.09
CA PRO A 110 -3.20 -6.33 14.47
C PRO A 110 -2.37 -6.93 13.33
N GLU A 111 -3.01 -7.73 12.45
CA GLU A 111 -2.33 -8.38 11.32
C GLU A 111 -2.27 -7.49 10.07
N HIS A 112 -3.18 -6.51 9.99
CA HIS A 112 -3.30 -5.56 8.89
C HIS A 112 -3.32 -4.12 9.42
N PRO A 113 -2.23 -3.65 10.07
CA PRO A 113 -2.17 -2.31 10.62
C PRO A 113 -2.17 -1.25 9.53
N ILE A 114 -2.76 -0.09 9.86
CA ILE A 114 -2.67 1.14 9.07
C ILE A 114 -1.51 1.96 9.62
N HIS A 115 -0.71 2.54 8.74
CA HIS A 115 0.26 3.56 9.11
C HIS A 115 0.29 4.69 8.08
N VAL A 116 0.73 5.86 8.49
CA VAL A 116 0.88 7.01 7.62
C VAL A 116 2.34 7.43 7.62
N ALA A 117 2.96 7.36 6.47
CA ALA A 117 4.29 7.92 6.22
C ALA A 117 4.16 9.34 5.65
N VAL A 118 5.27 10.06 5.57
CA VAL A 118 5.36 11.31 4.84
C VAL A 118 6.06 11.04 3.53
N ASP A 119 5.40 11.36 2.42
CA ASP A 119 5.98 11.25 1.10
C ASP A 119 7.21 12.18 1.01
N PRO A 120 8.40 11.65 0.74
CA PRO A 120 9.64 12.43 0.79
C PRO A 120 9.71 13.51 -0.30
N ASP A 121 9.00 13.33 -1.41
CA ASP A 121 9.04 14.24 -2.55
C ASP A 121 8.04 15.40 -2.40
N THR A 122 6.87 15.11 -1.84
CA THR A 122 5.76 16.07 -1.73
C THR A 122 5.54 16.60 -0.31
N GLY A 123 6.08 15.94 0.72
CA GLY A 123 5.82 16.22 2.13
C GLY A 123 4.39 15.92 2.57
N GLN A 124 3.58 15.28 1.72
CA GLN A 124 2.19 14.95 2.02
C GLN A 124 2.06 13.60 2.73
N PRO A 125 0.95 13.38 3.46
CA PRO A 125 0.67 12.08 4.05
C PRO A 125 0.53 10.99 2.97
N ALA A 126 1.25 9.89 3.16
CA ALA A 126 1.16 8.68 2.36
C ALA A 126 0.67 7.54 3.28
N PRO A 127 -0.63 7.22 3.26
CA PRO A 127 -1.21 6.21 4.10
C PRO A 127 -1.09 4.82 3.47
N TYR A 128 -0.80 3.82 4.30
CA TYR A 128 -0.65 2.42 3.90
C TYR A 128 -1.41 1.49 4.83
N VAL A 129 -1.77 0.31 4.31
CA VAL A 129 -2.29 -0.81 5.10
C VAL A 129 -1.51 -2.08 4.73
N ILE A 130 -1.10 -2.85 5.72
CA ILE A 130 -0.43 -4.14 5.49
C ILE A 130 -1.45 -5.15 4.94
N ILE A 131 -1.13 -5.75 3.80
CA ILE A 131 -1.98 -6.77 3.16
C ILE A 131 -1.49 -8.17 3.51
N ARG A 132 -0.19 -8.39 3.44
CA ARG A 132 0.50 -9.63 3.82
C ARG A 132 1.86 -9.28 4.42
N PRO A 133 2.54 -10.16 5.14
CA PRO A 133 3.85 -9.86 5.72
C PRO A 133 4.82 -9.26 4.70
N GLY A 134 5.28 -8.03 4.96
CA GLY A 134 6.17 -7.26 4.08
C GLY A 134 5.53 -6.72 2.79
N LEU A 135 4.22 -6.93 2.59
CA LEU A 135 3.49 -6.44 1.41
C LEU A 135 2.36 -5.51 1.86
N GLU A 136 2.43 -4.28 1.45
CA GLU A 136 1.45 -3.25 1.81
C GLU A 136 0.71 -2.69 0.59
N ALA A 137 -0.40 -2.03 0.85
CA ALA A 137 -1.15 -1.26 -0.13
C ALA A 137 -1.08 0.22 0.21
N LEU A 138 -0.73 1.04 -0.79
CA LEU A 138 -0.95 2.48 -0.70
C LEU A 138 -2.46 2.73 -0.69
N ILE A 139 -2.96 3.44 0.30
CA ILE A 139 -4.37 3.81 0.39
C ILE A 139 -4.63 4.96 -0.59
N ALA A 140 -5.53 4.74 -1.56
CA ALA A 140 -5.88 5.76 -2.53
C ALA A 140 -6.39 7.03 -1.84
N ARG A 141 -6.09 8.19 -2.42
CA ARG A 141 -6.44 9.50 -1.81
C ARG A 141 -7.91 9.63 -1.46
N SER A 142 -8.82 9.19 -2.34
CA SER A 142 -10.27 9.20 -2.07
C SER A 142 -10.64 8.35 -0.87
N VAL A 143 -10.01 7.16 -0.75
CA VAL A 143 -10.21 6.26 0.38
C VAL A 143 -9.67 6.88 1.67
N PHE A 144 -8.51 7.54 1.62
CA PHE A 144 -7.96 8.22 2.79
C PHE A 144 -8.90 9.33 3.30
N TYR A 145 -9.57 10.06 2.41
CA TYR A 145 -10.58 11.04 2.82
C TYR A 145 -11.77 10.38 3.53
N ASP A 146 -12.22 9.21 3.08
CA ASP A 146 -13.26 8.46 3.80
C ASP A 146 -12.78 8.06 5.21
N LEU A 147 -11.52 7.61 5.35
CA LEU A 147 -10.94 7.29 6.66
C LEU A 147 -10.92 8.50 7.59
N VAL A 148 -10.55 9.67 7.07
CA VAL A 148 -10.55 10.92 7.84
C VAL A 148 -11.95 11.30 8.31
N LEU A 149 -12.99 11.07 7.49
CA LEU A 149 -14.38 11.32 7.87
C LEU A 149 -14.88 10.36 8.99
N TRP A 150 -14.30 9.16 9.08
CA TRP A 150 -14.64 8.17 10.11
C TRP A 150 -13.74 8.25 11.34
N ALA A 151 -12.72 9.10 11.29
CA ALA A 151 -11.75 9.26 12.35
C ALA A 151 -12.30 10.08 13.51
N GLU A 152 -11.70 9.88 14.68
CA GLU A 152 -11.99 10.61 15.92
C GLU A 152 -10.80 11.52 16.24
N GLU A 153 -11.10 12.64 16.92
CA GLU A 153 -10.09 13.59 17.37
C GLU A 153 -9.71 13.30 18.82
N ASP A 154 -8.44 13.14 19.09
CA ASP A 154 -7.87 13.21 20.43
C ASP A 154 -7.30 14.61 20.64
N THR A 155 -8.13 15.50 21.19
CA THR A 155 -7.75 16.91 21.42
C THR A 155 -6.61 17.05 22.43
N ALA A 156 -6.49 16.12 23.37
CA ALA A 156 -5.40 16.14 24.36
C ALA A 156 -4.05 15.78 23.73
N ALA A 157 -4.05 14.86 22.77
CA ALA A 157 -2.86 14.45 22.02
C ALA A 157 -2.62 15.29 20.76
N GLY A 158 -3.61 16.08 20.29
CA GLY A 158 -3.56 16.79 19.01
C GLY A 158 -3.48 15.82 17.84
N GLU A 159 -4.20 14.72 17.90
CA GLU A 159 -4.09 13.60 16.96
C GLU A 159 -5.44 13.20 16.40
N LEU A 160 -5.46 12.91 15.09
CA LEU A 160 -6.57 12.27 14.41
C LEU A 160 -6.29 10.78 14.35
N PHE A 161 -7.21 9.96 14.82
CA PHE A 161 -7.07 8.52 14.84
C PHE A 161 -8.31 7.79 14.30
N LEU A 162 -8.08 6.65 13.69
CA LEU A 162 -9.11 5.73 13.23
C LEU A 162 -9.09 4.50 14.12
N GLN A 163 -10.27 4.05 14.57
CA GLN A 163 -10.39 2.84 15.35
C GLN A 163 -10.86 1.67 14.46
N SER A 164 -10.24 0.50 14.61
CA SER A 164 -10.69 -0.74 13.99
C SER A 164 -10.25 -1.93 14.82
N LYS A 165 -11.17 -2.89 15.08
CA LYS A 165 -10.92 -4.06 15.94
C LYS A 165 -10.30 -3.68 17.30
N GLN A 166 -10.80 -2.61 17.91
CA GLN A 166 -10.33 -2.09 19.20
C GLN A 166 -8.87 -1.55 19.19
N ILE A 167 -8.29 -1.37 18.00
CA ILE A 167 -6.97 -0.77 17.82
C ILE A 167 -7.12 0.63 17.27
N ARG A 168 -6.33 1.56 17.78
CA ARG A 168 -6.24 2.94 17.29
C ARG A 168 -5.08 3.04 16.31
N PHE A 169 -5.36 3.61 15.15
CA PHE A 169 -4.38 3.92 14.11
C PHE A 169 -4.30 5.42 13.95
N SER A 170 -3.12 6.00 14.12
CA SER A 170 -2.88 7.42 13.88
C SER A 170 -2.99 7.74 12.40
N LEU A 171 -3.79 8.73 12.04
CA LEU A 171 -3.88 9.26 10.69
C LEU A 171 -3.08 10.55 10.52
N GLY A 172 -2.64 11.17 11.60
CA GLY A 172 -1.85 12.37 11.61
C GLY A 172 -2.09 13.23 12.85
N ARG A 173 -1.29 14.29 12.97
CA ARG A 173 -1.44 15.28 14.03
C ARG A 173 -1.97 16.58 13.44
N PHE A 174 -2.85 17.25 14.16
CA PHE A 174 -3.24 18.61 13.85
C PHE A 174 -2.57 19.56 14.85
N VAL A 175 -2.08 20.67 14.35
CA VAL A 175 -1.59 21.77 15.18
C VAL A 175 -2.79 22.69 15.40
N GLU A 176 -3.27 22.83 16.63
CA GLU A 176 -4.18 23.93 16.96
C GLU A 176 -3.47 25.25 16.60
N GLU A 177 -3.93 25.95 15.58
CA GLU A 177 -3.59 27.35 15.41
C GLU A 177 -4.14 28.09 16.64
N LYS A 178 -3.27 28.37 17.60
CA LYS A 178 -3.60 29.34 18.65
C LYS A 178 -3.95 30.65 17.94
N ASN A 179 -5.25 30.94 17.87
CA ASN A 179 -5.75 32.26 17.50
C ASN A 179 -5.05 33.28 18.39
N GLN A 180 -4.01 33.93 17.86
CA GLN A 180 -3.48 35.19 18.40
C GLN A 180 -4.49 36.30 18.09
N HIS A 181 -5.60 36.30 18.79
CA HIS A 181 -6.57 37.39 18.79
C HIS A 181 -6.84 37.87 20.21
N ASP A 182 -5.79 38.23 20.97
CA ASP A 182 -5.94 39.02 22.17
C ASP A 182 -4.63 39.78 22.45
N ALA A 183 -4.34 40.79 21.65
CA ALA A 183 -3.41 41.81 22.00
C ALA A 183 -3.63 43.06 21.14
N ASN A 184 -4.78 43.69 21.25
CA ASN A 184 -4.88 45.15 20.99
C ASN A 184 -6.20 45.75 21.49
N ALA A 185 -6.38 45.76 22.79
CA ALA A 185 -7.40 46.58 23.41
C ALA A 185 -6.84 47.14 24.71
N SER A 186 -5.95 48.10 24.62
CA SER A 186 -5.69 49.12 25.64
C SER A 186 -4.72 50.13 25.08
N GLY A 187 -5.26 51.27 24.62
CA GLY A 187 -4.56 52.47 24.27
C GLY A 187 -5.57 53.55 23.96
#